data_3e9573af2551e2c0a7e5424a3d4b5843
#
_entry.id   3e9573af2551e2c0a7e5424a3d4b5843
#
_cell.length_a   1.000
_cell.length_b   1.000
_cell.length_c   1.000
_cell.angle_alpha   90.00
_cell.angle_beta   90.00
_cell.angle_gamma   90.00
#
_symmetry.space_group_name_H-M   'P 1'
#
loop_
_entity.id
_entity.type
_entity.pdbx_description
1 polymer ?
#
loop_
_entity_poly.entity_id
_entity_poly.type
_entity_poly.pdbx_seq_one_letter_code
_entity_poly.pdbx_strand_id
1 'polypeptide(L)'
;MIFETLIVGPLAVNCFILGCASSSEGVVIDPGGEPDKIIAAINRLGLHIPFIINTHGHFDHVGGNRKILEYTGAELLVHEGDVQYLSRAAEVAVKYGLTTENSPQPDRFLEDGMIISFGIYRIEVLHTPGHTPGGSCLYIAKEGLVITGDTLFANGVGRTDFPGGSHNALIESIRTRLLALPDATRVYPGHGPATTIGHERRYNPYII
;
A
#
# COMPACT_ATOMS: atom_id res chain seq x y z
N MET A 1 -7.53 -10.32 -13.85
CA MET A 1 -6.68 -10.20 -12.64
C MET A 1 -7.42 -10.77 -11.43
N ILE A 2 -6.74 -11.53 -10.58
CA ILE A 2 -7.25 -11.85 -9.23
C ILE A 2 -7.02 -10.59 -8.39
N PHE A 3 -8.04 -10.18 -7.65
CA PHE A 3 -7.96 -9.02 -6.75
C PHE A 3 -8.71 -9.35 -5.47
N GLU A 4 -8.01 -9.48 -4.38
CA GLU A 4 -8.58 -9.76 -3.07
C GLU A 4 -8.17 -8.70 -2.06
N THR A 5 -9.12 -8.25 -1.26
CA THR A 5 -8.89 -7.34 -0.15
C THR A 5 -9.15 -8.07 1.16
N LEU A 6 -8.17 -8.05 2.05
CA LEU A 6 -8.29 -8.56 3.41
C LEU A 6 -8.18 -7.38 4.37
N ILE A 7 -9.19 -7.19 5.20
CA ILE A 7 -9.09 -6.22 6.30
C ILE A 7 -8.31 -6.90 7.41
N VAL A 8 -7.17 -6.32 7.82
CA VAL A 8 -6.24 -6.93 8.77
C VAL A 8 -5.85 -5.96 9.90
N GLY A 9 -5.50 -6.57 11.02
CA GLY A 9 -5.02 -5.85 12.19
C GLY A 9 -6.08 -4.99 12.89
N PRO A 10 -5.75 -4.45 14.07
CA PRO A 10 -6.68 -3.70 14.91
C PRO A 10 -7.08 -2.33 14.32
N LEU A 11 -6.29 -1.79 13.39
CA LEU A 11 -6.59 -0.54 12.69
C LEU A 11 -7.31 -0.76 11.36
N ALA A 12 -7.72 -2.02 11.07
CA ALA A 12 -8.53 -2.38 9.90
C ALA A 12 -7.88 -1.94 8.56
N VAL A 13 -6.59 -2.22 8.40
CA VAL A 13 -5.86 -1.95 7.16
C VAL A 13 -6.35 -2.84 6.03
N ASN A 14 -6.48 -2.30 4.85
CA ASN A 14 -6.73 -3.04 3.63
C ASN A 14 -5.42 -3.64 3.10
N CYS A 15 -5.20 -4.91 3.35
CA CYS A 15 -4.15 -5.70 2.69
C CYS A 15 -4.69 -6.20 1.36
N PHE A 16 -3.94 -6.01 0.28
CA PHE A 16 -4.35 -6.46 -1.05
C PHE A 16 -3.49 -7.62 -1.53
N ILE A 17 -4.15 -8.64 -2.10
CA ILE A 17 -3.49 -9.73 -2.83
C ILE A 17 -3.91 -9.60 -4.29
N LEU A 18 -2.93 -9.32 -5.15
CA LEU A 18 -3.14 -9.28 -6.60
C LEU A 18 -2.53 -10.52 -7.23
N GLY A 19 -3.20 -11.11 -8.21
CA GLY A 19 -2.70 -12.32 -8.87
C GLY A 19 -3.01 -12.37 -10.36
N CYS A 20 -2.14 -13.05 -11.09
CA CYS A 20 -2.30 -13.39 -12.48
C CYS A 20 -2.76 -14.85 -12.60
N ALA A 21 -4.00 -15.07 -13.03
CA ALA A 21 -4.56 -16.42 -13.12
C ALA A 21 -3.83 -17.32 -14.14
N SER A 22 -3.16 -16.74 -15.14
CA SER A 22 -2.46 -17.53 -16.18
C SER A 22 -1.04 -17.96 -15.78
N SER A 23 -0.37 -17.24 -14.89
CA SER A 23 1.00 -17.57 -14.42
C SER A 23 1.05 -18.01 -12.96
N SER A 24 -0.06 -17.85 -12.22
CA SER A 24 -0.12 -18.01 -10.76
C SER A 24 0.86 -17.13 -10.00
N GLU A 25 1.41 -16.09 -10.61
CA GLU A 25 2.21 -15.07 -9.91
C GLU A 25 1.32 -14.00 -9.30
N GLY A 26 1.72 -13.51 -8.13
CA GLY A 26 0.98 -12.44 -7.46
C GLY A 26 1.87 -11.56 -6.61
N VAL A 27 1.28 -10.54 -6.01
CA VAL A 27 1.93 -9.64 -5.05
C VAL A 27 1.03 -9.44 -3.84
N VAL A 28 1.64 -9.22 -2.68
CA VAL A 28 0.95 -8.81 -1.46
C VAL A 28 1.30 -7.36 -1.19
N ILE A 29 0.29 -6.54 -0.91
CA ILE A 29 0.46 -5.11 -0.63
C ILE A 29 -0.08 -4.82 0.76
N ASP A 30 0.71 -4.12 1.57
CA ASP A 30 0.42 -3.71 2.94
C ASP A 30 -0.09 -4.85 3.85
N PRO A 31 0.71 -5.90 4.11
CA PRO A 31 0.35 -6.95 5.05
C PRO A 31 0.46 -6.46 6.50
N GLY A 32 -0.45 -5.59 6.92
CA GLY A 32 -0.37 -4.85 8.18
C GLY A 32 -0.55 -5.69 9.45
N GLY A 33 -1.10 -6.89 9.34
CA GLY A 33 -1.35 -7.78 10.48
C GLY A 33 -1.97 -9.10 10.07
N GLU A 34 -2.31 -9.96 11.03
CA GLU A 34 -2.96 -11.26 10.80
C GLU A 34 -2.29 -12.10 9.68
N PRO A 35 -0.96 -12.33 9.73
CA PRO A 35 -0.24 -12.96 8.63
C PRO A 35 -0.77 -14.36 8.28
N ASP A 36 -1.29 -15.12 9.24
CA ASP A 36 -1.86 -16.45 9.01
C ASP A 36 -3.10 -16.38 8.10
N LYS A 37 -3.91 -15.33 8.22
CA LYS A 37 -5.07 -15.06 7.35
C LYS A 37 -4.61 -14.74 5.93
N ILE A 38 -3.55 -13.96 5.77
CA ILE A 38 -2.97 -13.61 4.48
C ILE A 38 -2.37 -14.85 3.82
N ILE A 39 -1.61 -15.67 4.57
CA ILE A 39 -1.02 -16.94 4.09
C ILE A 39 -2.13 -17.91 3.64
N ALA A 40 -3.20 -18.05 4.42
CA ALA A 40 -4.33 -18.89 4.04
C ALA A 40 -4.97 -18.42 2.72
N ALA A 41 -5.08 -17.11 2.50
CA ALA A 41 -5.59 -16.56 1.24
C ALA A 41 -4.63 -16.82 0.06
N ILE A 42 -3.32 -16.62 0.23
CA ILE A 42 -2.30 -16.94 -0.77
C ILE A 42 -2.41 -18.41 -1.21
N ASN A 43 -2.50 -19.33 -0.24
CA ASN A 43 -2.64 -20.77 -0.50
C ASN A 43 -3.94 -21.11 -1.24
N ARG A 44 -5.06 -20.56 -0.78
CA ARG A 44 -6.38 -20.76 -1.40
C ARG A 44 -6.40 -20.26 -2.85
N LEU A 45 -5.70 -19.17 -3.13
CA LEU A 45 -5.60 -18.59 -4.48
C LEU A 45 -4.56 -19.31 -5.36
N GLY A 46 -3.71 -20.17 -4.76
CA GLY A 46 -2.66 -20.91 -5.48
C GLY A 46 -1.59 -19.98 -6.08
N LEU A 47 -1.25 -18.89 -5.38
CA LEU A 47 -0.33 -17.89 -5.89
C LEU A 47 1.10 -18.09 -5.38
N HIS A 48 2.06 -17.93 -6.27
CA HIS A 48 3.46 -17.66 -5.96
C HIS A 48 3.64 -16.16 -5.80
N ILE A 49 4.25 -15.72 -4.69
CA ILE A 49 4.40 -14.29 -4.33
C ILE A 49 5.87 -13.91 -4.41
N PRO A 50 6.35 -13.33 -5.53
CA PRO A 50 7.72 -12.82 -5.64
C PRO A 50 7.95 -11.51 -4.90
N PHE A 51 6.89 -10.71 -4.65
CA PHE A 51 7.05 -9.39 -4.03
C PHE A 51 6.02 -9.12 -2.95
N ILE A 52 6.50 -8.53 -1.84
CA ILE A 52 5.69 -7.81 -0.86
C ILE A 52 5.99 -6.33 -1.05
N ILE A 53 4.95 -5.51 -1.19
CA ILE A 53 5.08 -4.08 -1.46
C ILE A 53 4.39 -3.32 -0.33
N ASN A 54 5.09 -2.40 0.33
CA ASN A 54 4.46 -1.47 1.25
C ASN A 54 4.28 -0.11 0.59
N THR A 55 3.04 0.40 0.63
CA THR A 55 2.73 1.76 0.16
C THR A 55 3.46 2.80 1.00
N HIS A 56 3.66 2.52 2.28
CA HIS A 56 4.43 3.33 3.21
C HIS A 56 4.84 2.51 4.46
N GLY A 57 5.66 3.09 5.33
CA GLY A 57 6.33 2.38 6.43
C GLY A 57 5.60 2.38 7.78
N HIS A 58 4.35 2.82 7.92
CA HIS A 58 3.66 2.81 9.21
C HIS A 58 3.41 1.40 9.72
N PHE A 59 3.43 1.27 11.05
CA PHE A 59 3.45 -0.01 11.75
C PHE A 59 2.26 -0.92 11.42
N ASP A 60 1.12 -0.33 11.12
CA ASP A 60 -0.12 -1.03 10.78
C ASP A 60 -0.15 -1.53 9.32
N HIS A 61 0.74 -1.05 8.45
CA HIS A 61 0.92 -1.53 7.08
C HIS A 61 2.02 -2.59 6.93
N VAL A 62 2.94 -2.67 7.92
CA VAL A 62 4.14 -3.51 7.81
C VAL A 62 4.20 -4.66 8.82
N GLY A 63 3.24 -4.72 9.76
CA GLY A 63 3.30 -5.63 10.91
C GLY A 63 3.30 -7.11 10.57
N GLY A 64 2.84 -7.51 9.39
CA GLY A 64 2.87 -8.89 8.90
C GLY A 64 4.07 -9.22 8.02
N ASN A 65 4.87 -8.23 7.60
CA ASN A 65 5.95 -8.41 6.64
C ASN A 65 6.84 -9.61 6.97
N ARG A 66 7.39 -9.69 8.19
CA ARG A 66 8.33 -10.73 8.59
C ARG A 66 7.80 -12.13 8.31
N LYS A 67 6.60 -12.45 8.79
CA LYS A 67 6.02 -13.80 8.64
C LYS A 67 5.67 -14.12 7.19
N ILE A 68 5.19 -13.13 6.43
CA ILE A 68 4.88 -13.34 5.01
C ILE A 68 6.15 -13.55 4.20
N LEU A 69 7.23 -12.81 4.49
CA LEU A 69 8.55 -13.00 3.86
C LEU A 69 9.12 -14.39 4.17
N GLU A 70 9.10 -14.80 5.44
CA GLU A 70 9.56 -16.13 5.86
C GLU A 70 8.78 -17.26 5.17
N TYR A 71 7.48 -17.06 4.94
CA TYR A 71 6.62 -18.04 4.29
C TYR A 71 6.83 -18.10 2.77
N THR A 72 6.93 -16.94 2.11
CA THR A 72 6.92 -16.84 0.65
C THR A 72 8.30 -16.84 0.01
N GLY A 73 9.32 -16.39 0.73
CA GLY A 73 10.64 -16.09 0.19
C GLY A 73 10.65 -14.88 -0.75
N ALA A 74 9.61 -14.03 -0.67
CA ALA A 74 9.47 -12.84 -1.51
C ALA A 74 10.53 -11.76 -1.22
N GLU A 75 10.75 -10.85 -2.16
CA GLU A 75 11.47 -9.60 -1.93
C GLU A 75 10.53 -8.55 -1.32
N LEU A 76 11.01 -7.79 -0.34
CA LEU A 76 10.32 -6.66 0.27
C LEU A 76 10.67 -5.36 -0.45
N LEU A 77 9.64 -4.62 -0.88
CA LEU A 77 9.78 -3.34 -1.55
C LEU A 77 9.10 -2.23 -0.73
N VAL A 78 9.85 -1.18 -0.43
CA VAL A 78 9.33 0.06 0.18
C VAL A 78 10.18 1.23 -0.31
N HIS A 79 9.65 2.45 -0.31
CA HIS A 79 10.41 3.63 -0.68
C HIS A 79 11.47 3.97 0.39
N GLU A 80 12.67 4.41 -0.05
CA GLU A 80 13.81 4.71 0.83
C GLU A 80 13.44 5.69 1.97
N GLY A 81 12.59 6.67 1.68
CA GLY A 81 12.12 7.67 2.65
C GLY A 81 11.45 7.08 3.89
N ASP A 82 10.95 5.83 3.81
CA ASP A 82 10.19 5.19 4.89
C ASP A 82 10.94 4.06 5.63
N VAL A 83 12.16 3.75 5.22
CA VAL A 83 12.96 2.67 5.84
C VAL A 83 13.08 2.82 7.36
N GLN A 84 13.23 4.05 7.86
CA GLN A 84 13.35 4.32 9.28
C GLN A 84 12.13 3.89 10.11
N TYR A 85 10.93 3.84 9.51
CA TYR A 85 9.72 3.42 10.22
C TYR A 85 9.66 1.91 10.42
N LEU A 86 10.22 1.13 9.50
CA LEU A 86 10.22 -0.34 9.54
C LEU A 86 10.84 -0.89 10.83
N SER A 87 12.01 -0.37 11.21
CA SER A 87 12.74 -0.79 12.40
C SER A 87 12.13 -0.29 13.73
N ARG A 88 11.15 0.61 13.64
CA ARG A 88 10.50 1.23 14.81
C ARG A 88 9.03 0.89 14.93
N ALA A 89 8.51 0.02 14.08
CA ALA A 89 7.09 -0.36 14.04
C ALA A 89 6.58 -0.82 15.41
N ALA A 90 7.32 -1.71 16.08
CA ALA A 90 6.96 -2.20 17.42
C ALA A 90 6.94 -1.09 18.48
N GLU A 91 7.94 -0.19 18.49
CA GLU A 91 8.00 0.96 19.42
C GLU A 91 6.79 1.88 19.23
N VAL A 92 6.44 2.15 17.97
CA VAL A 92 5.31 3.04 17.65
C VAL A 92 3.98 2.40 18.02
N ALA A 93 3.77 1.12 17.72
CA ALA A 93 2.53 0.40 18.06
C ALA A 93 2.21 0.45 19.56
N VAL A 94 3.23 0.33 20.43
CA VAL A 94 3.07 0.41 21.88
C VAL A 94 2.45 1.75 22.33
N LYS A 95 2.75 2.86 21.65
CA LYS A 95 2.17 4.18 21.97
C LYS A 95 0.65 4.23 21.74
N TYR A 96 0.14 3.30 20.91
CA TYR A 96 -1.29 3.13 20.65
C TYR A 96 -1.91 1.97 21.45
N GLY A 97 -1.15 1.37 22.40
CA GLY A 97 -1.60 0.22 23.17
C GLY A 97 -1.67 -1.07 22.34
N LEU A 98 -0.97 -1.11 21.23
CA LEU A 98 -0.95 -2.23 20.28
C LEU A 98 0.40 -2.94 20.28
N THR A 99 0.42 -4.16 19.73
CA THR A 99 1.63 -4.96 19.57
C THR A 99 1.81 -5.33 18.11
N THR A 100 3.02 -5.17 17.59
CA THR A 100 3.44 -5.64 16.27
C THR A 100 4.92 -5.98 16.30
N GLU A 101 5.42 -6.62 15.25
CA GLU A 101 6.85 -6.84 15.05
C GLU A 101 7.47 -5.72 14.19
N ASN A 102 8.77 -5.49 14.35
CA ASN A 102 9.49 -4.67 13.41
C ASN A 102 9.58 -5.39 12.06
N SER A 103 9.36 -4.65 10.98
CA SER A 103 9.59 -5.19 9.64
C SER A 103 11.07 -5.42 9.39
N PRO A 104 11.45 -6.45 8.62
CA PRO A 104 12.79 -6.55 8.04
C PRO A 104 13.13 -5.32 7.18
N GLN A 105 14.43 -5.16 6.89
CA GLN A 105 14.86 -4.17 5.91
C GLN A 105 14.39 -4.57 4.51
N PRO A 106 14.10 -3.61 3.63
CA PRO A 106 13.70 -3.92 2.27
C PRO A 106 14.86 -4.49 1.45
N ASP A 107 14.54 -5.38 0.53
CA ASP A 107 15.48 -5.92 -0.45
C ASP A 107 15.70 -4.91 -1.60
N ARG A 108 14.67 -4.12 -1.92
CA ARG A 108 14.71 -3.10 -2.98
C ARG A 108 13.92 -1.87 -2.59
N PHE A 109 14.32 -0.72 -3.14
CA PHE A 109 13.58 0.53 -2.97
C PHE A 109 12.60 0.75 -4.11
N LEU A 110 11.40 1.24 -3.74
CA LEU A 110 10.45 1.79 -4.70
C LEU A 110 10.98 3.15 -5.19
N GLU A 111 10.91 3.37 -6.50
CA GLU A 111 11.26 4.63 -7.14
C GLU A 111 10.10 5.13 -8.00
N ASP A 112 9.98 6.43 -8.15
CA ASP A 112 8.93 7.02 -9.00
C ASP A 112 9.04 6.53 -10.44
N GLY A 113 7.92 6.09 -11.02
CA GLY A 113 7.86 5.51 -12.36
C GLY A 113 8.39 4.08 -12.47
N MET A 114 8.87 3.47 -11.37
CA MET A 114 9.28 2.06 -11.37
C MET A 114 8.13 1.16 -11.80
N ILE A 115 8.44 0.16 -12.63
CA ILE A 115 7.47 -0.87 -13.06
C ILE A 115 7.78 -2.20 -12.37
N ILE A 116 6.80 -2.71 -11.63
CA ILE A 116 6.83 -4.04 -11.01
C ILE A 116 5.89 -4.94 -11.80
N SER A 117 6.39 -6.08 -12.28
CA SER A 117 5.62 -7.02 -13.09
C SER A 117 5.28 -8.29 -12.31
N PHE A 118 4.06 -8.79 -12.47
CA PHE A 118 3.64 -10.11 -12.02
C PHE A 118 2.73 -10.73 -13.10
N GLY A 119 3.16 -11.81 -13.71
CA GLY A 119 2.53 -12.38 -14.90
C GLY A 119 2.40 -11.35 -16.02
N ILE A 120 1.17 -11.10 -16.48
CA ILE A 120 0.88 -10.15 -17.56
C ILE A 120 0.50 -8.74 -17.06
N TYR A 121 0.58 -8.51 -15.77
CA TYR A 121 0.22 -7.24 -15.13
C TYR A 121 1.45 -6.42 -14.78
N ARG A 122 1.26 -5.10 -14.76
CA ARG A 122 2.29 -4.12 -14.43
C ARG A 122 1.73 -3.15 -13.42
N ILE A 123 2.47 -2.94 -12.36
CA ILE A 123 2.23 -1.92 -11.34
C ILE A 123 3.22 -0.79 -11.63
N GLU A 124 2.73 0.41 -11.86
CA GLU A 124 3.53 1.63 -11.90
C GLU A 124 3.54 2.27 -10.51
N VAL A 125 4.72 2.53 -9.99
CA VAL A 125 4.90 3.23 -8.71
C VAL A 125 4.76 4.73 -8.96
N LEU A 126 3.86 5.36 -8.23
CA LEU A 126 3.69 6.82 -8.18
C LEU A 126 4.16 7.30 -6.81
N HIS A 127 5.32 7.94 -6.72
CA HIS A 127 5.76 8.54 -5.46
C HIS A 127 4.84 9.70 -5.08
N THR A 128 4.21 9.60 -3.93
CA THR A 128 3.18 10.51 -3.42
C THR A 128 3.48 10.89 -1.97
N PRO A 129 4.58 11.63 -1.72
CA PRO A 129 4.96 12.03 -0.38
C PRO A 129 3.95 12.96 0.27
N GLY A 130 3.92 12.96 1.60
CA GLY A 130 3.13 13.89 2.40
C GLY A 130 2.49 13.25 3.62
N HIS A 131 1.86 12.10 3.54
CA HIS A 131 1.50 11.29 4.71
C HIS A 131 2.77 10.77 5.39
N THR A 132 3.66 10.17 4.60
CA THR A 132 5.06 9.88 4.95
C THR A 132 5.99 10.41 3.85
N PRO A 133 7.30 10.51 4.09
CA PRO A 133 8.27 10.90 3.05
C PRO A 133 8.34 9.89 1.90
N GLY A 134 8.15 8.59 2.19
CA GLY A 134 8.20 7.50 1.22
C GLY A 134 6.85 7.06 0.68
N GLY A 135 5.77 7.75 1.02
CA GLY A 135 4.43 7.41 0.56
C GLY A 135 4.36 7.17 -0.94
N SER A 136 3.82 6.03 -1.35
CA SER A 136 3.77 5.60 -2.75
C SER A 136 2.42 5.00 -3.09
N CYS A 137 1.87 5.39 -4.23
CA CYS A 137 0.67 4.80 -4.79
C CYS A 137 1.04 3.80 -5.89
N LEU A 138 0.22 2.78 -6.08
CA LEU A 138 0.50 1.67 -6.98
C LEU A 138 -0.59 1.62 -8.07
N TYR A 139 -0.26 2.07 -9.28
CA TYR A 139 -1.20 2.19 -10.38
C TYR A 139 -1.13 0.98 -11.32
N ILE A 140 -2.27 0.38 -11.63
CA ILE A 140 -2.40 -0.71 -12.59
C ILE A 140 -3.30 -0.24 -13.74
N ALA A 141 -2.69 0.42 -14.73
CA ALA A 141 -3.38 1.07 -15.84
C ALA A 141 -4.31 0.12 -16.61
N LYS A 142 -3.84 -1.11 -16.88
CA LYS A 142 -4.62 -2.15 -17.59
C LYS A 142 -5.95 -2.48 -16.91
N GLU A 143 -6.01 -2.36 -15.59
CA GLU A 143 -7.20 -2.67 -14.78
C GLU A 143 -7.97 -1.41 -14.37
N GLY A 144 -7.44 -0.21 -14.67
CA GLY A 144 -8.04 1.05 -14.28
C GLY A 144 -8.19 1.19 -12.75
N LEU A 145 -7.15 0.84 -12.00
CA LEU A 145 -7.16 0.94 -10.55
C LEU A 145 -5.83 1.47 -9.99
N VAL A 146 -5.91 2.11 -8.84
CA VAL A 146 -4.77 2.57 -8.06
C VAL A 146 -4.97 2.22 -6.58
N ILE A 147 -3.94 1.66 -5.94
CA ILE A 147 -3.87 1.45 -4.49
C ILE A 147 -3.12 2.64 -3.92
N THR A 148 -3.74 3.38 -3.02
CA THR A 148 -3.25 4.71 -2.59
C THR A 148 -2.62 4.70 -1.20
N GLY A 149 -2.62 3.56 -0.51
CA GLY A 149 -2.23 3.56 0.90
C GLY A 149 -2.97 4.67 1.63
N ASP A 150 -2.25 5.44 2.41
CA ASP A 150 -2.81 6.53 3.20
C ASP A 150 -2.64 7.92 2.55
N THR A 151 -2.58 7.95 1.21
CA THR A 151 -2.53 9.22 0.47
C THR A 151 -3.93 9.79 0.23
N LEU A 152 -4.86 9.00 -0.34
CA LEU A 152 -6.20 9.43 -0.72
C LEU A 152 -7.23 8.40 -0.26
N PHE A 153 -8.25 8.84 0.46
CA PHE A 153 -9.39 8.04 0.93
C PHE A 153 -10.69 8.50 0.29
N ALA A 154 -11.75 7.71 0.49
CA ALA A 154 -13.10 8.13 0.12
C ALA A 154 -13.51 9.36 0.94
N ASN A 155 -13.61 10.53 0.26
CA ASN A 155 -13.90 11.85 0.83
C ASN A 155 -12.89 12.31 1.90
N GLY A 156 -11.65 11.85 1.84
CA GLY A 156 -10.62 12.18 2.81
C GLY A 156 -9.21 12.09 2.23
N VAL A 157 -8.24 12.55 3.01
CA VAL A 157 -6.81 12.44 2.71
C VAL A 157 -6.06 11.96 3.95
N GLY A 158 -4.85 11.45 3.76
CA GLY A 158 -3.99 11.03 4.84
C GLY A 158 -3.67 12.16 5.82
N ARG A 159 -3.50 11.82 7.09
CA ARG A 159 -3.02 12.77 8.08
C ARG A 159 -1.54 13.09 7.84
N THR A 160 -1.13 14.28 8.26
CA THR A 160 0.22 14.80 7.97
C THR A 160 0.90 15.39 9.19
N ASP A 161 0.36 15.13 10.38
CA ASP A 161 0.83 15.62 11.67
C ASP A 161 1.84 14.67 12.35
N PHE A 162 2.21 13.57 11.69
CA PHE A 162 3.28 12.69 12.13
C PHE A 162 4.67 13.21 11.73
N PRO A 163 5.74 12.82 12.43
CA PRO A 163 7.10 13.13 11.99
C PRO A 163 7.34 12.72 10.53
N GLY A 164 7.82 13.66 9.72
CA GLY A 164 8.01 13.46 8.26
C GLY A 164 6.79 13.78 7.42
N GLY A 165 5.61 14.00 8.00
CA GLY A 165 4.41 14.41 7.29
C GLY A 165 4.46 15.86 6.80
N SER A 166 3.79 16.13 5.68
CA SER A 166 3.68 17.47 5.08
C SER A 166 2.35 17.60 4.32
N HIS A 167 1.47 18.45 4.84
CA HIS A 167 0.16 18.66 4.21
C HIS A 167 0.29 19.22 2.77
N ASN A 168 1.19 20.19 2.58
CA ASN A 168 1.39 20.77 1.25
C ASN A 168 1.90 19.72 0.25
N ALA A 169 2.85 18.87 0.66
CA ALA A 169 3.36 17.80 -0.20
C ALA A 169 2.27 16.77 -0.50
N LEU A 170 1.41 16.41 0.47
CA LEU A 170 0.31 15.48 0.25
C LEU A 170 -0.69 16.01 -0.77
N ILE A 171 -1.14 17.26 -0.62
CA ILE A 171 -2.09 17.86 -1.56
C ILE A 171 -1.48 18.01 -2.95
N GLU A 172 -0.21 18.39 -3.05
CA GLU A 172 0.50 18.45 -4.32
C GLU A 172 0.61 17.07 -4.99
N SER A 173 0.97 16.03 -4.22
CA SER A 173 1.01 14.65 -4.69
C SER A 173 -0.35 14.20 -5.23
N ILE A 174 -1.43 14.45 -4.48
CA ILE A 174 -2.78 14.09 -4.93
C ILE A 174 -3.12 14.83 -6.24
N ARG A 175 -2.93 16.14 -6.31
CA ARG A 175 -3.29 16.95 -7.46
C ARG A 175 -2.52 16.59 -8.71
N THR A 176 -1.20 16.40 -8.59
CA THR A 176 -0.32 16.18 -9.75
C THR A 176 -0.22 14.73 -10.18
N ARG A 177 -0.36 13.78 -9.26
CA ARG A 177 -0.18 12.35 -9.54
C ARG A 177 -1.51 11.59 -9.65
N LEU A 178 -2.40 11.76 -8.68
CA LEU A 178 -3.63 10.98 -8.64
C LEU A 178 -4.75 11.61 -9.46
N LEU A 179 -4.98 12.93 -9.32
CA LEU A 179 -6.01 13.59 -10.12
C LEU A 179 -5.64 13.71 -11.61
N ALA A 180 -4.42 13.42 -12.02
CA ALA A 180 -4.04 13.28 -13.43
C ALA A 180 -4.54 11.95 -14.05
N LEU A 181 -4.91 10.96 -13.23
CA LEU A 181 -5.45 9.69 -13.70
C LEU A 181 -6.89 9.86 -14.24
N PRO A 182 -7.35 8.93 -15.12
CA PRO A 182 -8.72 8.97 -15.64
C PRO A 182 -9.79 8.94 -14.53
N ASP A 183 -10.89 9.65 -14.70
CA ASP A 183 -12.01 9.72 -13.72
C ASP A 183 -12.55 8.35 -13.31
N ALA A 184 -12.58 7.40 -14.24
CA ALA A 184 -13.06 6.04 -14.00
C ALA A 184 -12.08 5.17 -13.19
N THR A 185 -10.85 5.64 -12.91
CA THR A 185 -9.86 4.89 -12.13
C THR A 185 -10.39 4.65 -10.72
N ARG A 186 -10.49 3.37 -10.34
CA ARG A 186 -10.90 2.96 -9.00
C ARG A 186 -9.74 3.18 -8.02
N VAL A 187 -10.06 3.77 -6.88
CA VAL A 187 -9.11 4.06 -5.80
C VAL A 187 -9.35 3.08 -4.66
N TYR A 188 -8.30 2.38 -4.26
CA TYR A 188 -8.29 1.45 -3.14
C TYR A 188 -7.35 1.99 -2.06
N PRO A 189 -7.89 2.61 -1.00
CA PRO A 189 -7.09 3.20 0.07
C PRO A 189 -6.56 2.15 1.06
N GLY A 190 -5.60 2.54 1.89
CA GLY A 190 -5.11 1.73 3.00
C GLY A 190 -6.16 1.44 4.06
N HIS A 191 -7.15 2.32 4.22
CA HIS A 191 -8.27 2.15 5.15
C HIS A 191 -9.60 2.54 4.51
N GLY A 192 -10.67 1.87 4.96
CA GLY A 192 -12.04 2.21 4.55
C GLY A 192 -12.42 1.76 3.14
N PRO A 193 -13.48 2.30 2.57
CA PRO A 193 -14.05 1.83 1.31
C PRO A 193 -13.29 2.38 0.09
N ALA A 194 -13.44 1.67 -1.04
CA ALA A 194 -12.98 2.13 -2.35
C ALA A 194 -13.79 3.33 -2.85
N THR A 195 -13.18 4.12 -3.72
CA THR A 195 -13.79 5.26 -4.41
C THR A 195 -13.30 5.35 -5.87
N THR A 196 -13.42 6.50 -6.51
CA THR A 196 -12.89 6.76 -7.86
C THR A 196 -12.21 8.12 -7.92
N ILE A 197 -11.24 8.28 -8.83
CA ILE A 197 -10.59 9.57 -9.07
C ILE A 197 -11.61 10.65 -9.41
N GLY A 198 -12.60 10.33 -10.24
CA GLY A 198 -13.64 11.31 -10.63
C GLY A 198 -14.55 11.74 -9.47
N HIS A 199 -14.82 10.85 -8.51
CA HIS A 199 -15.55 11.20 -7.29
C HIS A 199 -14.72 12.16 -6.42
N GLU A 200 -13.47 11.77 -6.12
CA GLU A 200 -12.59 12.55 -5.25
C GLU A 200 -12.27 13.94 -5.83
N ARG A 201 -12.06 14.03 -7.14
CA ARG A 201 -11.86 15.32 -7.82
C ARG A 201 -13.02 16.29 -7.62
N ARG A 202 -14.26 15.79 -7.54
CA ARG A 202 -15.48 16.61 -7.47
C ARG A 202 -15.96 16.90 -6.05
N TYR A 203 -15.72 15.96 -5.13
CA TYR A 203 -16.43 15.96 -3.84
C TYR A 203 -15.51 15.86 -2.62
N ASN A 204 -14.21 15.62 -2.81
CA ASN A 204 -13.31 15.53 -1.66
C ASN A 204 -13.04 16.92 -1.07
N PRO A 205 -13.47 17.19 0.19
CA PRO A 205 -13.41 18.54 0.78
C PRO A 205 -12.00 19.04 1.08
N TYR A 206 -10.99 18.16 1.00
CA TYR A 206 -9.58 18.51 1.26
C TYR A 206 -8.82 18.91 -0.01
N ILE A 207 -9.41 18.68 -1.19
CA ILE A 207 -8.73 18.84 -2.48
C ILE A 207 -9.36 19.96 -3.32
N ILE A 208 -10.65 20.27 -3.06
CA ILE A 208 -11.44 21.30 -3.78
C ILE A 208 -10.99 22.71 -3.35
#